data_83248a64dfe44719aeccbefb9004adeb
#
_entry.id   83248a64dfe44719aeccbefb9004adeb
#
_cell.length_a   1.000
_cell.length_b   1.000
_cell.length_c   1.000
_cell.angle_alpha   90.00
_cell.angle_beta   90.00
_cell.angle_gamma   90.00
#
_symmetry.space_group_name_H-M   'P 1'
#
loop_
_entity.id
_entity.type
_entity.pdbx_description
1 polymer ?
#
loop_
_entity_poly.entity_id
_entity_poly.type
_entity_poly.pdbx_seq_one_letter_code
_entity_poly.pdbx_strand_id
1 'polypeptide(L)'
;ALMALAEAKLMESAVYVPGTANGGNYAISKVAPNTISSVLWGNDSDRFHNAILATELLKATDRAALKETWSTMRAEGKTAKDYEAAVRKYFSEHGYTVKTTYNMGYASDPQTWDAQATSRSADSEAIVNTYDSLMEYDAFNVLQPALAESYTVSEDGLTYTFTLRKGVKWVNSKGQKVAEVKADDFVAGFQHMLDAKGGLEYLVEGVIANAAEYNAKAVT
;
A
#
# COMPACT_ATOMS: atom_id res chain seq x y z
N ALA A 1 -11.61 -15.99 -19.76
CA ALA A 1 -11.41 -17.04 -20.79
C ALA A 1 -9.91 -17.45 -20.88
N LEU A 2 -8.99 -16.52 -21.17
CA LEU A 2 -7.55 -16.85 -21.32
C LEU A 2 -6.90 -17.42 -20.04
N MET A 3 -7.24 -16.89 -18.87
CA MET A 3 -6.74 -17.43 -17.59
C MET A 3 -7.23 -18.86 -17.34
N ALA A 4 -8.51 -19.14 -17.58
CA ALA A 4 -9.06 -20.48 -17.44
C ALA A 4 -8.40 -21.48 -18.42
N LEU A 5 -8.08 -21.03 -19.65
CA LEU A 5 -7.37 -21.86 -20.61
C LEU A 5 -5.91 -22.13 -20.17
N ALA A 6 -5.24 -21.12 -19.64
CA ALA A 6 -3.87 -21.25 -19.09
C ALA A 6 -3.85 -22.22 -17.90
N GLU A 7 -4.83 -22.11 -16.99
CA GLU A 7 -4.99 -23.00 -15.85
C GLU A 7 -5.25 -24.45 -16.31
N ALA A 8 -6.15 -24.67 -17.28
CA ALA A 8 -6.40 -25.98 -17.85
C ALA A 8 -5.14 -26.59 -18.47
N LYS A 9 -4.33 -25.79 -19.18
CA LYS A 9 -3.07 -26.23 -19.77
C LYS A 9 -2.01 -26.57 -18.72
N LEU A 10 -1.95 -25.81 -17.65
CA LEU A 10 -1.07 -26.10 -16.52
C LEU A 10 -1.44 -27.43 -15.86
N MET A 11 -2.73 -27.68 -15.66
CA MET A 11 -3.24 -28.94 -15.10
C MET A 11 -2.96 -30.13 -16.03
N GLU A 12 -3.20 -29.99 -17.35
CA GLU A 12 -2.88 -31.01 -18.35
C GLU A 12 -1.40 -31.38 -18.39
N SER A 13 -0.50 -30.41 -18.13
CA SER A 13 0.95 -30.65 -18.12
C SER A 13 1.44 -31.48 -16.93
N ALA A 14 0.62 -31.66 -15.89
CA ALA A 14 0.93 -32.34 -14.64
C ALA A 14 2.18 -31.77 -13.91
N VAL A 15 2.61 -30.55 -14.24
CA VAL A 15 3.69 -29.84 -13.54
C VAL A 15 3.22 -29.40 -12.15
N TYR A 16 1.92 -29.17 -11.99
CA TYR A 16 1.29 -28.80 -10.74
C TYR A 16 0.12 -29.73 -10.44
N VAL A 17 0.16 -30.38 -9.29
CA VAL A 17 -0.94 -31.23 -8.80
C VAL A 17 -1.54 -30.53 -7.57
N PRO A 18 -2.72 -29.93 -7.65
CA PRO A 18 -3.35 -29.29 -6.51
C PRO A 18 -3.76 -30.34 -5.47
N GLY A 19 -3.28 -30.21 -4.24
CA GLY A 19 -3.65 -31.08 -3.15
C GLY A 19 -4.97 -30.66 -2.49
N THR A 20 -5.07 -29.41 -2.08
CA THR A 20 -6.24 -28.84 -1.42
C THR A 20 -6.45 -27.39 -1.84
N ALA A 21 -7.70 -26.95 -1.87
CA ALA A 21 -8.05 -25.54 -1.95
C ALA A 21 -8.62 -25.10 -0.59
N ASN A 22 -8.17 -23.93 -0.11
CA ASN A 22 -8.78 -23.33 1.06
C ASN A 22 -10.23 -22.93 0.75
N GLY A 23 -11.15 -23.29 1.63
CA GLY A 23 -12.52 -22.77 1.58
C GLY A 23 -12.55 -21.25 1.82
N GLY A 24 -13.73 -20.66 1.67
CA GLY A 24 -13.91 -19.24 1.94
C GLY A 24 -13.56 -18.88 3.38
N ASN A 25 -12.90 -17.74 3.58
CA ASN A 25 -12.58 -17.24 4.91
C ASN A 25 -13.76 -16.44 5.48
N TYR A 26 -14.02 -16.63 6.78
CA TYR A 26 -14.94 -15.77 7.50
C TYR A 26 -14.21 -14.47 7.89
N ALA A 27 -14.82 -13.33 7.57
CA ALA A 27 -14.31 -12.05 8.03
C ALA A 27 -15.23 -11.49 9.13
N ILE A 28 -14.73 -11.41 10.34
CA ILE A 28 -15.33 -10.68 11.46
C ILE A 28 -14.50 -9.42 11.64
N SER A 29 -15.09 -8.26 11.43
CA SER A 29 -14.32 -7.03 11.42
C SER A 29 -15.08 -5.85 11.97
N LYS A 30 -14.36 -4.97 12.64
CA LYS A 30 -14.78 -3.61 13.02
C LYS A 30 -14.39 -2.58 11.97
N VAL A 31 -13.56 -2.96 11.01
CA VAL A 31 -13.10 -2.08 9.93
C VAL A 31 -14.15 -2.05 8.83
N ALA A 32 -14.52 -0.86 8.39
CA ALA A 32 -15.39 -0.68 7.25
C ALA A 32 -14.73 -1.24 5.99
N PRO A 33 -15.46 -2.01 5.16
CA PRO A 33 -14.91 -2.59 3.94
C PRO A 33 -14.23 -1.55 3.07
N ASN A 34 -13.10 -1.92 2.50
CA ASN A 34 -12.38 -1.14 1.50
C ASN A 34 -11.94 0.26 1.93
N THR A 35 -11.88 0.58 3.23
CA THR A 35 -11.25 1.81 3.73
C THR A 35 -9.72 1.68 3.84
N ILE A 36 -9.20 0.45 3.74
CA ILE A 36 -7.79 0.14 3.55
C ILE A 36 -7.63 -0.31 2.11
N SER A 37 -6.58 0.16 1.43
CA SER A 37 -6.27 -0.26 0.06
C SER A 37 -6.08 -1.78 -0.01
N SER A 38 -6.50 -2.39 -1.11
CA SER A 38 -6.37 -3.83 -1.37
C SER A 38 -5.49 -4.13 -2.57
N VAL A 39 -4.54 -3.26 -2.87
CA VAL A 39 -3.60 -3.48 -3.98
C VAL A 39 -2.71 -4.70 -3.74
N LEU A 40 -2.36 -5.40 -4.84
CA LEU A 40 -1.50 -6.57 -4.78
C LEU A 40 0.00 -6.22 -4.66
N TRP A 41 0.37 -5.02 -5.06
CA TRP A 41 1.77 -4.59 -5.15
C TRP A 41 2.09 -3.54 -4.11
N GLY A 42 3.26 -3.71 -3.50
CA GLY A 42 3.68 -2.87 -2.40
C GLY A 42 2.91 -3.19 -1.10
N ASN A 43 3.20 -2.44 -0.08
CA ASN A 43 2.64 -2.64 1.26
C ASN A 43 1.47 -1.70 1.57
N ASP A 44 0.85 -1.09 0.56
CA ASP A 44 -0.26 -0.15 0.76
C ASP A 44 -1.50 -0.83 1.35
N SER A 45 -1.65 -2.16 1.18
CA SER A 45 -2.68 -2.95 1.86
C SER A 45 -2.51 -2.97 3.39
N ASP A 46 -1.32 -2.67 3.88
CA ASP A 46 -1.00 -2.61 5.31
C ASP A 46 -0.96 -1.18 5.85
N ARG A 47 -1.32 -0.17 5.03
CA ARG A 47 -1.50 1.22 5.45
C ARG A 47 -2.86 1.41 6.09
N PHE A 48 -2.86 1.79 7.37
CA PHE A 48 -4.09 1.88 8.16
C PHE A 48 -4.58 3.31 8.41
N HIS A 49 -3.89 4.33 7.90
CA HIS A 49 -4.24 5.73 8.18
C HIS A 49 -5.64 6.13 7.69
N ASN A 50 -6.16 5.49 6.64
CA ASN A 50 -7.52 5.71 6.12
C ASN A 50 -8.57 4.72 6.69
N ALA A 51 -8.16 3.81 7.57
CA ALA A 51 -9.07 2.83 8.14
C ALA A 51 -10.18 3.48 8.98
N ILE A 52 -11.43 3.15 8.67
CA ILE A 52 -12.58 3.58 9.47
C ILE A 52 -13.06 2.39 10.29
N LEU A 53 -12.96 2.52 11.62
CA LEU A 53 -13.31 1.47 12.55
C LEU A 53 -14.56 1.83 13.35
N ALA A 54 -15.41 0.83 13.58
CA ALA A 54 -16.48 0.92 14.57
C ALA A 54 -15.99 0.41 15.94
N THR A 55 -16.66 0.85 17.01
CA THR A 55 -16.46 0.29 18.35
C THR A 55 -16.97 -1.14 18.46
N GLU A 56 -18.05 -1.48 17.71
CA GLU A 56 -18.66 -2.79 17.63
C GLU A 56 -18.31 -3.52 16.34
N LEU A 57 -18.59 -4.82 16.31
CA LEU A 57 -18.49 -5.63 15.10
C LEU A 57 -19.58 -5.22 14.10
N LEU A 58 -19.20 -5.03 12.85
CA LEU A 58 -20.14 -4.75 11.78
C LEU A 58 -20.97 -5.98 11.44
N LYS A 59 -22.28 -5.83 11.36
CA LYS A 59 -23.17 -6.90 10.88
C LYS A 59 -22.86 -7.26 9.43
N ALA A 60 -23.12 -8.50 9.06
CA ALA A 60 -22.88 -8.98 7.70
C ALA A 60 -23.67 -8.18 6.66
N THR A 61 -24.91 -7.81 6.98
CA THR A 61 -25.76 -6.96 6.13
C THR A 61 -25.16 -5.58 5.87
N ASP A 62 -24.62 -4.96 6.94
CA ASP A 62 -24.05 -3.63 6.85
C ASP A 62 -22.71 -3.64 6.09
N ARG A 63 -21.92 -4.71 6.28
CA ARG A 63 -20.72 -4.94 5.46
C ARG A 63 -21.05 -5.12 3.98
N ALA A 64 -22.13 -5.85 3.66
CA ALA A 64 -22.59 -6.03 2.29
C ALA A 64 -23.04 -4.70 1.67
N ALA A 65 -23.86 -3.92 2.38
CA ALA A 65 -24.31 -2.61 1.93
C ALA A 65 -23.12 -1.64 1.67
N LEU A 66 -22.12 -1.62 2.57
CA LEU A 66 -20.93 -0.79 2.38
C LEU A 66 -20.07 -1.24 1.18
N LYS A 67 -19.95 -2.55 0.94
CA LYS A 67 -19.27 -3.06 -0.27
C LYS A 67 -20.00 -2.67 -1.55
N GLU A 68 -21.32 -2.71 -1.56
CA GLU A 68 -22.13 -2.27 -2.68
C GLU A 68 -21.96 -0.76 -2.91
N THR A 69 -22.03 0.04 -1.85
CA THR A 69 -21.76 1.48 -1.89
C THR A 69 -20.38 1.77 -2.50
N TRP A 70 -19.35 1.06 -2.06
CA TRP A 70 -17.99 1.20 -2.61
C TRP A 70 -17.95 0.89 -4.11
N SER A 71 -18.57 -0.22 -4.53
CA SER A 71 -18.58 -0.64 -5.92
C SER A 71 -19.32 0.36 -6.82
N THR A 72 -20.46 0.86 -6.36
CA THR A 72 -21.25 1.86 -7.06
C THR A 72 -20.51 3.17 -7.21
N MET A 73 -19.97 3.69 -6.11
CA MET A 73 -19.24 4.97 -6.09
C MET A 73 -17.98 4.91 -6.97
N ARG A 74 -17.27 3.77 -6.95
CA ARG A 74 -16.14 3.56 -7.83
C ARG A 74 -16.55 3.56 -9.32
N ALA A 75 -17.65 2.90 -9.65
CA ALA A 75 -18.19 2.88 -11.02
C ALA A 75 -18.65 4.27 -11.49
N GLU A 76 -19.13 5.11 -10.58
CA GLU A 76 -19.54 6.49 -10.85
C GLU A 76 -18.38 7.47 -10.91
N GLY A 77 -17.13 7.03 -10.70
CA GLY A 77 -15.94 7.88 -10.69
C GLY A 77 -15.86 8.84 -9.50
N LYS A 78 -16.49 8.48 -8.36
CA LYS A 78 -16.36 9.21 -7.10
C LYS A 78 -14.96 9.06 -6.54
N THR A 79 -14.61 9.94 -5.60
CA THR A 79 -13.31 9.90 -4.92
C THR A 79 -13.34 8.98 -3.68
N ALA A 80 -12.17 8.51 -3.24
CA ALA A 80 -12.05 7.76 -1.99
C ALA A 80 -12.56 8.55 -0.78
N LYS A 81 -12.38 9.88 -0.77
CA LYS A 81 -12.93 10.79 0.27
C LYS A 81 -14.46 10.79 0.29
N ASP A 82 -15.12 10.70 -0.88
CA ASP A 82 -16.58 10.58 -0.94
C ASP A 82 -17.04 9.28 -0.31
N TYR A 83 -16.31 8.18 -0.56
CA TYR A 83 -16.60 6.89 0.06
C TYR A 83 -16.39 6.91 1.57
N GLU A 84 -15.28 7.50 2.05
CA GLU A 84 -15.05 7.67 3.49
C GLU A 84 -16.18 8.47 4.16
N ALA A 85 -16.65 9.54 3.52
CA ALA A 85 -17.78 10.33 4.01
C ALA A 85 -19.07 9.50 4.04
N ALA A 86 -19.32 8.68 3.02
CA ALA A 86 -20.46 7.77 2.97
C ALA A 86 -20.41 6.72 4.08
N VAL A 87 -19.24 6.14 4.36
CA VAL A 87 -19.04 5.19 5.47
C VAL A 87 -19.34 5.84 6.82
N ARG A 88 -18.81 7.04 7.08
CA ARG A 88 -19.06 7.78 8.34
C ARG A 88 -20.53 8.11 8.52
N LYS A 89 -21.20 8.54 7.45
CA LYS A 89 -22.64 8.77 7.44
C LYS A 89 -23.41 7.49 7.75
N TYR A 90 -23.09 6.39 7.05
CA TYR A 90 -23.70 5.08 7.27
C TYR A 90 -23.58 4.64 8.73
N PHE A 91 -22.38 4.78 9.31
CA PHE A 91 -22.15 4.44 10.71
C PHE A 91 -23.05 5.25 11.64
N SER A 92 -23.14 6.56 11.43
CA SER A 92 -24.00 7.43 12.23
C SER A 92 -25.48 7.03 12.14
N GLU A 93 -25.97 6.69 10.95
CA GLU A 93 -27.38 6.32 10.71
C GLU A 93 -27.74 4.92 11.24
N HIS A 94 -26.75 4.01 11.38
CA HIS A 94 -26.96 2.63 11.82
C HIS A 94 -26.47 2.37 13.25
N GLY A 95 -26.17 3.42 14.00
CA GLY A 95 -25.81 3.34 15.43
C GLY A 95 -24.40 2.85 15.70
N TYR A 96 -23.50 2.91 14.72
CA TYR A 96 -22.09 2.63 14.93
C TYR A 96 -21.33 3.88 15.37
N THR A 97 -20.45 3.71 16.35
CA THR A 97 -19.54 4.78 16.79
C THR A 97 -18.17 4.57 16.16
N VAL A 98 -17.61 5.62 15.54
CA VAL A 98 -16.26 5.56 14.96
C VAL A 98 -15.22 5.51 16.08
N LYS A 99 -14.32 4.53 16.00
CA LYS A 99 -13.17 4.39 16.88
C LYS A 99 -11.94 5.07 16.26
N THR A 100 -11.21 5.83 17.05
CA THR A 100 -10.02 6.58 16.61
C THR A 100 -8.70 5.85 16.88
N THR A 101 -8.76 4.72 17.58
CA THR A 101 -7.57 3.92 17.92
C THR A 101 -7.70 2.53 17.32
N TYR A 102 -6.72 2.13 16.55
CA TYR A 102 -6.60 0.79 15.99
C TYR A 102 -5.50 0.03 16.73
N ASN A 103 -5.89 -1.02 17.44
CA ASN A 103 -4.94 -1.92 18.09
C ASN A 103 -4.81 -3.17 17.23
N MET A 104 -3.61 -3.44 16.76
CA MET A 104 -3.29 -4.55 15.89
C MET A 104 -2.24 -5.43 16.56
N GLY A 105 -2.36 -6.74 16.37
CA GLY A 105 -1.35 -7.70 16.81
C GLY A 105 -0.47 -8.07 15.61
N TYR A 106 0.83 -8.01 15.79
CA TYR A 106 1.79 -8.52 14.82
C TYR A 106 2.22 -9.95 15.21
N ALA A 107 2.54 -10.77 14.22
CA ALA A 107 3.01 -12.14 14.45
C ALA A 107 4.40 -12.17 15.13
N SER A 108 5.22 -11.16 14.92
CA SER A 108 6.54 -10.99 15.52
C SER A 108 6.94 -9.52 15.54
N ASP A 109 7.89 -9.16 16.41
CA ASP A 109 8.51 -7.84 16.34
C ASP A 109 9.28 -7.67 15.04
N PRO A 110 9.31 -6.44 14.46
CA PRO A 110 10.19 -6.12 13.35
C PRO A 110 11.66 -6.38 13.75
N GLN A 111 12.41 -7.00 12.86
CA GLN A 111 13.87 -7.19 13.07
C GLN A 111 14.65 -5.91 12.77
N THR A 112 14.10 -5.07 11.90
CA THR A 112 14.66 -3.76 11.57
C THR A 112 13.53 -2.79 11.25
N TRP A 113 13.80 -1.50 11.46
CA TRP A 113 12.95 -0.38 11.03
C TRP A 113 13.53 0.31 9.79
N ASP A 114 14.57 -0.26 9.21
CA ASP A 114 15.17 0.22 7.97
C ASP A 114 14.38 -0.33 6.78
N ALA A 115 13.49 0.49 6.22
CA ALA A 115 12.63 0.14 5.09
C ALA A 115 13.40 -0.26 3.84
N GLN A 116 14.64 0.17 3.70
CA GLN A 116 15.47 -0.05 2.52
C GLN A 116 16.35 -1.32 2.65
N ALA A 117 16.44 -1.89 3.85
CA ALA A 117 17.34 -3.02 4.16
C ALA A 117 16.59 -4.32 4.46
N THR A 118 15.30 -4.40 4.18
CA THR A 118 14.50 -5.60 4.45
C THR A 118 13.47 -5.87 3.38
N SER A 119 13.31 -7.15 3.05
CA SER A 119 12.22 -7.69 2.20
C SER A 119 11.21 -8.53 3.00
N ARG A 120 11.30 -8.51 4.34
CA ARG A 120 10.45 -9.32 5.22
C ARG A 120 9.09 -8.66 5.43
N SER A 121 8.01 -9.42 5.20
CA SER A 121 6.64 -8.93 5.38
C SER A 121 6.37 -8.40 6.79
N ALA A 122 6.88 -9.08 7.85
CA ALA A 122 6.69 -8.65 9.24
C ALA A 122 7.32 -7.29 9.55
N ASP A 123 8.46 -6.96 8.91
CA ASP A 123 9.09 -5.65 9.05
C ASP A 123 8.32 -4.60 8.24
N SER A 124 7.99 -4.92 6.99
CA SER A 124 7.29 -4.03 6.05
C SER A 124 5.91 -3.62 6.55
N GLU A 125 5.13 -4.53 7.13
CA GLU A 125 3.80 -4.27 7.70
C GLU A 125 3.85 -3.20 8.80
N ALA A 126 4.89 -3.20 9.63
CA ALA A 126 5.08 -2.17 10.65
C ALA A 126 5.61 -0.86 10.04
N ILE A 127 6.62 -0.95 9.17
CA ILE A 127 7.35 0.18 8.60
C ILE A 127 6.46 1.04 7.72
N VAL A 128 5.59 0.45 6.88
CA VAL A 128 4.75 1.16 5.91
C VAL A 128 3.82 2.20 6.57
N ASN A 129 3.53 2.07 7.86
CA ASN A 129 2.75 3.03 8.63
C ASN A 129 3.58 4.18 9.22
N THR A 130 4.90 4.20 8.99
CA THR A 130 5.82 5.23 9.50
C THR A 130 6.43 6.10 8.41
N TYR A 131 6.27 5.72 7.14
CA TYR A 131 6.80 6.44 5.98
C TYR A 131 5.71 6.70 4.95
N ASP A 132 5.84 7.82 4.24
CA ASP A 132 5.06 8.11 3.05
C ASP A 132 5.91 7.88 1.80
N SER A 133 5.27 7.47 0.71
CA SER A 133 5.87 7.32 -0.62
C SER A 133 5.59 8.54 -1.49
N LEU A 134 6.20 8.63 -2.68
CA LEU A 134 5.90 9.69 -3.66
C LEU A 134 4.43 9.69 -4.04
N MET A 135 3.88 8.51 -4.25
CA MET A 135 2.49 8.25 -4.63
C MET A 135 1.96 7.13 -3.72
N GLU A 136 0.65 7.08 -3.50
CA GLU A 136 -0.01 6.03 -2.74
C GLU A 136 -1.31 5.57 -3.42
N TYR A 137 -1.79 4.37 -3.10
CA TYR A 137 -3.09 3.90 -3.56
C TYR A 137 -4.19 4.27 -2.57
N ASP A 138 -5.27 4.83 -3.10
CA ASP A 138 -6.45 5.15 -2.30
C ASP A 138 -7.39 3.94 -2.10
N ALA A 139 -8.50 4.16 -1.42
CA ALA A 139 -9.52 3.14 -1.16
C ALA A 139 -10.17 2.55 -2.42
N PHE A 140 -10.04 3.19 -3.58
CA PHE A 140 -10.49 2.68 -4.87
C PHE A 140 -9.37 2.01 -5.68
N ASN A 141 -8.20 1.84 -5.09
CA ASN A 141 -6.99 1.34 -5.75
C ASN A 141 -6.58 2.23 -6.95
N VAL A 142 -6.75 3.53 -6.79
CA VAL A 142 -6.29 4.53 -7.74
C VAL A 142 -5.06 5.21 -7.17
N LEU A 143 -4.01 5.32 -8.00
CA LEU A 143 -2.76 5.95 -7.60
C LEU A 143 -2.99 7.46 -7.40
N GLN A 144 -2.66 7.96 -6.22
CA GLN A 144 -2.85 9.34 -5.79
C GLN A 144 -1.52 9.99 -5.39
N PRO A 145 -1.40 11.32 -5.53
CA PRO A 145 -0.27 12.07 -5.00
C PRO A 145 -0.15 11.95 -3.47
N ALA A 146 1.07 11.60 -2.98
CA ALA A 146 1.41 11.57 -1.56
C ALA A 146 2.52 12.59 -1.23
N LEU A 147 3.79 12.21 -1.12
CA LEU A 147 4.89 13.18 -0.95
C LEU A 147 5.09 14.04 -2.22
N ALA A 148 4.83 13.50 -3.40
CA ALA A 148 4.73 14.30 -4.62
C ALA A 148 3.34 14.95 -4.68
N GLU A 149 3.26 16.21 -5.07
CA GLU A 149 1.99 16.88 -5.39
C GLU A 149 1.55 16.63 -6.83
N SER A 150 2.50 16.30 -7.72
CA SER A 150 2.26 15.95 -9.12
C SER A 150 3.44 15.19 -9.72
N TYR A 151 3.21 14.58 -10.87
CA TYR A 151 4.29 14.04 -11.71
C TYR A 151 3.96 14.20 -13.18
N THR A 152 5.01 14.17 -14.01
CA THR A 152 4.91 14.15 -15.48
C THR A 152 5.74 13.01 -16.03
N VAL A 153 5.35 12.52 -17.21
CA VAL A 153 6.06 11.47 -17.95
C VAL A 153 6.42 12.02 -19.32
N SER A 154 7.65 11.81 -19.76
CA SER A 154 8.08 12.18 -21.11
C SER A 154 7.33 11.38 -22.18
N GLU A 155 7.33 11.89 -23.43
CA GLU A 155 6.62 11.24 -24.55
C GLU A 155 7.11 9.81 -24.83
N ASP A 156 8.40 9.55 -24.61
CA ASP A 156 9.02 8.23 -24.76
C ASP A 156 8.75 7.28 -23.57
N GLY A 157 8.10 7.78 -22.50
CA GLY A 157 7.78 7.00 -21.30
C GLY A 157 8.99 6.68 -20.40
N LEU A 158 10.16 7.25 -20.66
CA LEU A 158 11.41 6.89 -19.96
C LEU A 158 11.81 7.86 -18.85
N THR A 159 11.25 9.08 -18.84
CA THR A 159 11.57 10.08 -17.81
C THR A 159 10.32 10.42 -17.01
N TYR A 160 10.39 10.17 -15.69
CA TYR A 160 9.37 10.53 -14.73
C TYR A 160 9.87 11.67 -13.84
N THR A 161 9.17 12.79 -13.86
CA THR A 161 9.52 13.97 -13.04
C THR A 161 8.47 14.18 -11.98
N PHE A 162 8.86 14.09 -10.71
CA PHE A 162 7.98 14.30 -9.55
C PHE A 162 8.23 15.68 -8.94
N THR A 163 7.15 16.41 -8.66
CA THR A 163 7.21 17.68 -7.92
C THR A 163 6.86 17.40 -6.47
N LEU A 164 7.81 17.59 -5.56
CA LEU A 164 7.60 17.32 -4.13
C LEU A 164 6.76 18.42 -3.48
N ARG A 165 5.92 18.04 -2.53
CA ARG A 165 5.22 18.99 -1.65
C ARG A 165 6.23 19.77 -0.82
N LYS A 166 6.03 21.07 -0.72
CA LYS A 166 6.89 21.93 0.11
C LYS A 166 6.56 21.77 1.60
N GLY A 167 7.57 21.89 2.44
CA GLY A 167 7.42 21.92 3.89
C GLY A 167 7.16 20.58 4.56
N VAL A 168 7.26 19.47 3.82
CA VAL A 168 7.20 18.11 4.39
C VAL A 168 8.44 17.87 5.23
N LYS A 169 8.27 17.21 6.38
CA LYS A 169 9.31 17.09 7.40
C LYS A 169 9.58 15.64 7.73
N TRP A 170 10.85 15.32 7.86
CA TRP A 170 11.28 14.16 8.64
C TRP A 170 11.06 14.45 10.12
N VAL A 171 10.43 13.51 10.82
CA VAL A 171 10.12 13.62 12.25
C VAL A 171 10.70 12.42 13.01
N ASN A 172 11.08 12.64 14.26
CA ASN A 172 11.47 11.56 15.16
C ASN A 172 10.23 10.91 15.80
N SER A 173 10.44 9.88 16.65
CA SER A 173 9.38 9.17 17.38
C SER A 173 8.54 10.05 18.32
N LYS A 174 8.97 11.29 18.60
CA LYS A 174 8.23 12.29 19.38
C LYS A 174 7.48 13.30 18.51
N GLY A 175 7.47 13.12 17.18
CA GLY A 175 6.86 14.05 16.23
C GLY A 175 7.64 15.36 16.03
N GLN A 176 8.89 15.45 16.51
CA GLN A 176 9.71 16.64 16.37
C GLN A 176 10.39 16.66 15.00
N LYS A 177 10.42 17.82 14.34
CA LYS A 177 11.14 18.02 13.08
C LYS A 177 12.62 17.70 13.24
N VAL A 178 13.15 16.85 12.37
CA VAL A 178 14.58 16.53 12.25
C VAL A 178 15.18 17.25 11.03
N ALA A 179 14.51 17.13 9.88
CA ALA A 179 14.92 17.74 8.62
C ALA A 179 13.70 18.08 7.76
N GLU A 180 13.90 18.69 6.61
CA GLU A 180 12.91 18.84 5.56
C GLU A 180 13.16 17.80 4.47
N VAL A 181 12.09 17.19 3.94
CA VAL A 181 12.19 16.19 2.86
C VAL A 181 12.63 16.90 1.56
N LYS A 182 13.63 16.33 0.90
CA LYS A 182 14.22 16.85 -0.34
C LYS A 182 14.35 15.75 -1.40
N ALA A 183 14.57 16.16 -2.65
CA ALA A 183 14.80 15.21 -3.74
C ALA A 183 16.02 14.31 -3.50
N ASP A 184 17.08 14.84 -2.91
CA ASP A 184 18.30 14.10 -2.59
C ASP A 184 18.06 12.94 -1.61
N ASP A 185 17.01 13.02 -0.77
CA ASP A 185 16.66 11.94 0.16
C ASP A 185 16.24 10.68 -0.59
N PHE A 186 15.59 10.83 -1.76
CA PHE A 186 15.20 9.69 -2.60
C PHE A 186 16.40 9.06 -3.27
N VAL A 187 17.36 9.86 -3.75
CA VAL A 187 18.62 9.36 -4.31
C VAL A 187 19.39 8.58 -3.25
N ALA A 188 19.56 9.18 -2.06
CA ALA A 188 20.20 8.53 -0.93
C ALA A 188 19.47 7.23 -0.52
N GLY A 189 18.14 7.22 -0.56
CA GLY A 189 17.33 6.04 -0.27
C GLY A 189 17.59 4.90 -1.26
N PHE A 190 17.62 5.17 -2.57
CA PHE A 190 17.92 4.15 -3.57
C PHE A 190 19.36 3.64 -3.46
N GLN A 191 20.33 4.51 -3.23
CA GLN A 191 21.72 4.10 -2.98
C GLN A 191 21.81 3.21 -1.74
N HIS A 192 21.18 3.63 -0.64
CA HIS A 192 21.15 2.84 0.60
C HIS A 192 20.51 1.46 0.39
N MET A 193 19.39 1.38 -0.34
CA MET A 193 18.74 0.11 -0.65
C MET A 193 19.66 -0.84 -1.43
N LEU A 194 20.39 -0.33 -2.43
CA LEU A 194 21.34 -1.10 -3.22
C LEU A 194 22.58 -1.50 -2.40
N ASP A 195 23.01 -0.68 -1.45
CA ASP A 195 24.16 -0.98 -0.58
C ASP A 195 23.81 -1.96 0.54
N ALA A 196 22.59 -1.88 1.08
CA ALA A 196 22.13 -2.71 2.21
C ALA A 196 21.95 -4.19 1.85
N LYS A 197 21.72 -4.51 0.56
CA LYS A 197 21.51 -5.89 0.09
C LYS A 197 20.39 -6.62 0.84
N GLY A 198 19.29 -5.91 1.09
CA GLY A 198 18.13 -6.41 1.84
C GLY A 198 17.16 -7.27 1.02
N GLY A 199 17.46 -7.54 -0.24
CA GLY A 199 16.63 -8.32 -1.15
C GLY A 199 15.56 -7.48 -1.88
N LEU A 200 15.73 -6.14 -1.93
CA LEU A 200 14.84 -5.21 -2.63
C LEU A 200 15.44 -4.68 -3.95
N GLU A 201 16.68 -5.07 -4.28
CA GLU A 201 17.45 -4.55 -5.42
C GLU A 201 16.70 -4.72 -6.74
N TYR A 202 15.97 -5.82 -6.90
CA TYR A 202 15.18 -6.14 -8.09
C TYR A 202 14.06 -5.11 -8.39
N LEU A 203 13.66 -4.31 -7.41
CA LEU A 203 12.63 -3.27 -7.58
C LEU A 203 13.13 -2.11 -8.43
N VAL A 204 14.43 -1.89 -8.49
CA VAL A 204 15.05 -0.76 -9.18
C VAL A 204 15.99 -1.17 -10.30
N GLU A 205 16.61 -2.36 -10.22
CA GLU A 205 17.43 -2.90 -11.29
C GLU A 205 16.59 -3.19 -12.54
N GLY A 206 17.04 -2.69 -13.68
CA GLY A 206 16.30 -2.79 -14.94
C GLY A 206 15.10 -1.81 -15.06
N VAL A 207 14.83 -1.01 -14.02
CA VAL A 207 13.77 0.01 -13.99
C VAL A 207 14.35 1.41 -13.92
N ILE A 208 15.30 1.65 -13.01
CA ILE A 208 15.98 2.92 -12.85
C ILE A 208 17.33 2.86 -13.56
N ALA A 209 17.59 3.85 -14.40
CA ALA A 209 18.88 3.95 -15.09
C ALA A 209 20.05 3.96 -14.11
N ASN A 210 21.11 3.24 -14.46
CA ASN A 210 22.32 3.05 -13.67
C ASN A 210 22.17 2.29 -12.33
N ALA A 211 20.99 1.79 -11.97
CA ALA A 211 20.80 1.07 -10.72
C ALA A 211 21.61 -0.25 -10.68
N ALA A 212 21.62 -1.00 -11.79
CA ALA A 212 22.40 -2.23 -11.90
C ALA A 212 23.90 -1.97 -11.90
N GLU A 213 24.35 -0.91 -12.59
CA GLU A 213 25.75 -0.48 -12.64
C GLU A 213 26.23 -0.01 -11.25
N TYR A 214 25.41 0.75 -10.54
CA TYR A 214 25.71 1.14 -9.15
C TYR A 214 25.80 -0.09 -8.25
N ASN A 215 24.85 -1.00 -8.35
CA ASN A 215 24.84 -2.24 -7.57
C ASN A 215 26.07 -3.12 -7.84
N ALA A 216 26.56 -3.14 -9.09
CA ALA A 216 27.79 -3.81 -9.51
C ALA A 216 29.06 -3.00 -9.18
N LYS A 217 28.94 -1.80 -8.56
CA LYS A 217 30.05 -0.86 -8.30
C LYS A 217 30.79 -0.38 -9.56
N ALA A 218 30.09 -0.35 -10.70
CA ALA A 218 30.63 0.12 -11.97
C ALA A 218 30.50 1.66 -12.14
N VAL A 219 29.58 2.28 -11.37
CA VAL A 219 29.37 3.73 -11.27
C VAL A 219 29.19 4.14 -9.80
N THR A 220 29.30 5.43 -9.50
CA THR A 220 29.17 6.01 -8.15
C THR A 220 27.97 6.96 -8.07
#